data_8836503cb26e57fc4cae114965f97e6f
#
_entry.id   8836503cb26e57fc4cae114965f97e6f
#
_cell.length_a   1.000
_cell.length_b   1.000
_cell.length_c   1.000
_cell.angle_alpha   90.00
_cell.angle_beta   90.00
_cell.angle_gamma   90.00
#
_symmetry.space_group_name_H-M   'P 1'
#
loop_
_entity.id
_entity.type
_entity.pdbx_description
1 polymer ?
#
loop_
_entity_poly.entity_id
_entity_poly.type
_entity_poly.pdbx_seq_one_letter_code
_entity_poly.pdbx_strand_id
1 'polypeptide(L)'
;MKRIVISLLALTVLMACNNKKEEKNLASQNTIDSLTDIVNQKNNELNDIMSTFNDIQEGFREINEAEGRVNIARNNGETNAKADIIENISFIKRTMQLNKERIAKLREQLKESSFNTSKLHATIESLNKELESKTARIEELQAELDSKNAHIAHQDKQISELNTNVNSLTADNAAKARAVEQQDKQLNTAWYVFGTKKELREQHILEGTNKVLKGNNFNKDYFTKIDIRVDKVIKLYSKSAKLLTNHPAGSYSLDKDARGMYTLRITNPTTFWSVSKYLVVVVK
;
A
#
# COMPACT_ATOMS: atom_id res chain seq x y z
N MET A 1 109.69 -37.26 -41.98
CA MET A 1 109.11 -36.53 -40.85
C MET A 1 108.32 -35.23 -41.23
N LYS A 2 108.73 -34.41 -42.19
CA LYS A 2 107.97 -33.17 -42.62
C LYS A 2 106.60 -33.37 -43.20
N ARG A 3 106.33 -34.50 -43.89
CA ARG A 3 104.99 -34.74 -44.53
C ARG A 3 103.95 -35.22 -43.51
N ILE A 4 104.31 -35.82 -42.38
CA ILE A 4 103.40 -36.33 -41.35
C ILE A 4 102.97 -35.13 -40.47
N VAL A 5 103.85 -34.13 -40.25
CA VAL A 5 103.52 -32.93 -39.47
C VAL A 5 102.55 -32.02 -40.24
N ILE A 6 102.59 -31.97 -41.60
CA ILE A 6 101.65 -31.18 -42.40
C ILE A 6 100.25 -31.84 -42.49
N SER A 7 100.17 -33.16 -42.49
CA SER A 7 98.87 -33.89 -42.46
C SER A 7 98.18 -33.77 -41.08
N LEU A 8 98.96 -33.71 -39.95
CA LEU A 8 98.42 -33.55 -38.61
C LEU A 8 97.86 -32.10 -38.43
N LEU A 9 98.62 -31.07 -38.98
CA LEU A 9 98.18 -29.70 -38.91
C LEU A 9 96.88 -29.41 -39.76
N ALA A 10 96.70 -30.10 -40.89
CA ALA A 10 95.50 -29.99 -41.71
C ALA A 10 94.28 -30.63 -41.02
N LEU A 11 94.41 -31.71 -40.28
CA LEU A 11 93.36 -32.38 -39.54
C LEU A 11 92.83 -31.52 -38.38
N THR A 12 93.77 -30.79 -37.65
CA THR A 12 93.37 -29.92 -36.54
C THR A 12 92.63 -28.67 -37.01
N VAL A 13 92.91 -28.10 -38.19
CA VAL A 13 92.22 -26.95 -38.78
C VAL A 13 90.78 -27.37 -39.25
N LEU A 14 90.59 -28.59 -39.71
CA LEU A 14 89.23 -29.11 -40.08
C LEU A 14 88.37 -29.36 -38.87
N MET A 15 88.89 -29.83 -37.76
CA MET A 15 88.12 -29.97 -36.49
C MET A 15 87.79 -28.58 -35.88
N ALA A 16 88.69 -27.60 -35.96
CA ALA A 16 88.43 -26.25 -35.46
C ALA A 16 87.30 -25.50 -36.24
N CYS A 17 87.17 -25.76 -37.57
CA CYS A 17 86.08 -25.20 -38.38
C CYS A 17 84.76 -25.89 -38.11
N ASN A 18 84.72 -27.17 -37.74
CA ASN A 18 83.48 -27.88 -37.42
C ASN A 18 82.94 -27.44 -36.04
N ASN A 19 83.78 -27.31 -35.02
CA ASN A 19 83.38 -26.79 -33.72
C ASN A 19 82.79 -25.37 -33.79
N LYS A 20 83.37 -24.44 -34.63
CA LYS A 20 82.81 -23.10 -34.82
C LYS A 20 81.43 -23.09 -35.48
N LYS A 21 81.13 -24.08 -36.32
CA LYS A 21 79.78 -24.23 -36.90
C LYS A 21 78.80 -24.76 -35.91
N GLU A 22 79.16 -25.73 -35.07
CA GLU A 22 78.32 -26.26 -34.02
C GLU A 22 78.01 -25.22 -32.94
N GLU A 23 79.05 -24.45 -32.48
CA GLU A 23 78.85 -23.34 -31.54
C GLU A 23 77.93 -22.25 -32.08
N LYS A 24 78.03 -21.88 -33.37
CA LYS A 24 77.12 -20.92 -34.03
C LYS A 24 75.70 -21.46 -34.14
N ASN A 25 75.53 -22.76 -34.46
CA ASN A 25 74.23 -23.40 -34.55
C ASN A 25 73.57 -23.47 -33.16
N LEU A 26 74.33 -23.84 -32.11
CA LEU A 26 73.85 -23.90 -30.73
C LEU A 26 73.48 -22.51 -30.19
N ALA A 27 74.30 -21.48 -30.49
CA ALA A 27 73.99 -20.07 -30.14
C ALA A 27 72.75 -19.56 -30.87
N SER A 28 72.56 -19.94 -32.15
CA SER A 28 71.40 -19.60 -32.92
C SER A 28 70.12 -20.32 -32.41
N GLN A 29 70.25 -21.58 -32.02
CA GLN A 29 69.15 -22.34 -31.42
C GLN A 29 68.72 -21.77 -30.04
N ASN A 30 69.69 -21.49 -29.19
CA ASN A 30 69.40 -20.84 -27.88
C ASN A 30 68.73 -19.48 -28.06
N THR A 31 69.09 -18.72 -29.11
CA THR A 31 68.42 -17.45 -29.41
C THR A 31 66.99 -17.67 -29.92
N ILE A 32 66.75 -18.68 -30.74
CA ILE A 32 65.40 -19.04 -31.21
C ILE A 32 64.54 -19.53 -30.06
N ASP A 33 65.05 -20.38 -29.18
CA ASP A 33 64.32 -20.86 -28.01
C ASP A 33 63.96 -19.69 -27.05
N SER A 34 64.92 -18.80 -26.79
CA SER A 34 64.67 -17.59 -25.96
C SER A 34 63.62 -16.66 -26.61
N LEU A 35 63.69 -16.45 -27.91
CA LEU A 35 62.67 -15.65 -28.65
C LEU A 35 61.29 -16.33 -28.59
N THR A 36 61.24 -17.65 -28.72
CA THR A 36 60.01 -18.43 -28.64
C THR A 36 59.38 -18.31 -27.23
N ASP A 37 60.21 -18.39 -26.16
CA ASP A 37 59.73 -18.19 -24.83
C ASP A 37 59.19 -16.76 -24.61
N ILE A 38 59.87 -15.74 -25.12
CA ILE A 38 59.38 -14.33 -25.10
C ILE A 38 58.06 -14.19 -25.82
N VAL A 39 57.92 -14.77 -27.02
CA VAL A 39 56.66 -14.74 -27.80
C VAL A 39 55.54 -15.44 -27.02
N ASN A 40 55.78 -16.63 -26.44
CA ASN A 40 54.81 -17.34 -25.66
C ASN A 40 54.41 -16.52 -24.41
N GLN A 41 55.34 -15.91 -23.69
CA GLN A 41 55.04 -15.02 -22.57
C GLN A 41 54.19 -13.84 -22.99
N LYS A 42 54.50 -13.18 -24.12
CA LYS A 42 53.73 -12.06 -24.66
C LYS A 42 52.31 -12.44 -25.09
N ASN A 43 52.16 -13.63 -25.69
CA ASN A 43 50.87 -14.16 -26.05
C ASN A 43 50.00 -14.44 -24.79
N ASN A 44 50.61 -14.97 -23.72
CA ASN A 44 49.89 -15.18 -22.45
C ASN A 44 49.45 -13.84 -21.82
N GLU A 45 50.36 -12.84 -21.75
CA GLU A 45 50.05 -11.49 -21.27
C GLU A 45 48.87 -10.87 -22.07
N LEU A 46 48.90 -10.99 -23.41
CA LEU A 46 47.81 -10.50 -24.28
C LEU A 46 46.50 -11.20 -24.00
N ASN A 47 46.54 -12.53 -23.89
CA ASN A 47 45.34 -13.31 -23.60
C ASN A 47 44.73 -12.91 -22.23
N ASP A 48 45.53 -12.69 -21.19
CA ASP A 48 45.07 -12.25 -19.88
C ASP A 48 44.44 -10.86 -19.92
N ILE A 49 45.04 -9.93 -20.68
CA ILE A 49 44.47 -8.59 -20.90
C ILE A 49 43.14 -8.68 -21.65
N MET A 50 43.06 -9.47 -22.70
CA MET A 50 41.83 -9.65 -23.50
C MET A 50 40.74 -10.34 -22.67
N SER A 51 41.08 -11.33 -21.86
CA SER A 51 40.11 -11.98 -20.97
C SER A 51 39.55 -10.99 -19.95
N THR A 52 40.39 -10.21 -19.28
CA THR A 52 39.95 -9.19 -18.32
C THR A 52 39.08 -8.12 -18.99
N PHE A 53 39.41 -7.71 -20.21
CA PHE A 53 38.62 -6.77 -21.00
C PHE A 53 37.23 -7.34 -21.34
N ASN A 54 37.17 -8.57 -21.82
CA ASN A 54 35.91 -9.26 -22.13
C ASN A 54 35.01 -9.41 -20.88
N ASP A 55 35.60 -9.73 -19.73
CA ASP A 55 34.86 -9.81 -18.46
C ASP A 55 34.26 -8.48 -18.04
N ILE A 56 34.93 -7.35 -18.34
CA ILE A 56 34.42 -6.01 -18.08
C ILE A 56 33.24 -5.71 -19.01
N GLN A 57 33.38 -6.03 -20.32
CA GLN A 57 32.31 -5.81 -21.28
C GLN A 57 31.05 -6.63 -20.94
N GLU A 58 31.23 -7.88 -20.54
CA GLU A 58 30.13 -8.73 -20.07
C GLU A 58 29.45 -8.13 -18.85
N GLY A 59 30.21 -7.63 -17.86
CA GLY A 59 29.64 -6.96 -16.70
C GLY A 59 28.84 -5.72 -17.07
N PHE A 60 29.26 -4.91 -18.03
CA PHE A 60 28.46 -3.77 -18.53
C PHE A 60 27.20 -4.24 -19.25
N ARG A 61 27.26 -5.32 -20.02
CA ARG A 61 26.08 -5.90 -20.66
C ARG A 61 25.04 -6.34 -19.62
N GLU A 62 25.47 -7.06 -18.58
CA GLU A 62 24.61 -7.48 -17.47
C GLU A 62 23.98 -6.29 -16.73
N ILE A 63 24.73 -5.22 -16.49
CA ILE A 63 24.23 -3.97 -15.91
C ILE A 63 23.13 -3.36 -16.78
N ASN A 64 23.35 -3.25 -18.09
CA ASN A 64 22.38 -2.69 -19.01
C ASN A 64 21.07 -3.51 -19.04
N GLU A 65 21.16 -4.83 -19.01
CA GLU A 65 20.00 -5.73 -18.92
C GLU A 65 19.24 -5.55 -17.61
N ALA A 66 19.95 -5.45 -16.48
CA ALA A 66 19.33 -5.22 -15.18
C ALA A 66 18.68 -3.83 -15.08
N GLU A 67 19.31 -2.78 -15.65
CA GLU A 67 18.68 -1.45 -15.79
C GLU A 67 17.39 -1.51 -16.63
N GLY A 68 17.40 -2.28 -17.71
CA GLY A 68 16.21 -2.54 -18.53
C GLY A 68 15.07 -3.16 -17.69
N ARG A 69 15.38 -4.17 -16.86
CA ARG A 69 14.39 -4.78 -15.95
C ARG A 69 13.87 -3.80 -14.93
N VAL A 70 14.71 -2.96 -14.33
CA VAL A 70 14.28 -1.89 -13.40
C VAL A 70 13.31 -0.92 -14.07
N ASN A 71 13.61 -0.50 -15.31
CA ASN A 71 12.74 0.42 -16.05
C ASN A 71 11.37 -0.21 -16.39
N ILE A 72 11.35 -1.48 -16.76
CA ILE A 72 10.10 -2.22 -17.02
C ILE A 72 9.28 -2.35 -15.74
N ALA A 73 9.88 -2.77 -14.61
CA ALA A 73 9.20 -2.91 -13.33
C ALA A 73 8.64 -1.56 -12.83
N ARG A 74 9.34 -0.45 -13.06
CA ARG A 74 8.84 0.90 -12.75
C ARG A 74 7.53 1.25 -13.47
N ASN A 75 7.39 0.82 -14.71
CA ASN A 75 6.28 1.21 -15.59
C ASN A 75 5.05 0.30 -15.42
N ASN A 76 5.25 -0.94 -15.00
CA ASN A 76 4.17 -1.92 -14.95
C ASN A 76 3.30 -1.86 -13.68
N GLY A 77 3.75 -1.20 -12.61
CA GLY A 77 2.94 -0.99 -11.38
C GLY A 77 2.53 -2.27 -10.65
N GLU A 78 3.20 -3.40 -10.91
CA GLU A 78 2.89 -4.69 -10.30
C GLU A 78 3.25 -4.73 -8.80
N THR A 79 2.53 -5.54 -8.04
CA THR A 79 2.69 -5.66 -6.57
C THR A 79 4.10 -6.10 -6.15
N ASN A 80 4.82 -6.83 -7.02
CA ASN A 80 6.18 -7.31 -6.78
C ASN A 80 7.27 -6.39 -7.34
N ALA A 81 6.89 -5.36 -8.10
CA ALA A 81 7.84 -4.45 -8.78
C ALA A 81 8.89 -3.86 -7.82
N LYS A 82 8.52 -3.58 -6.58
CA LYS A 82 9.44 -3.05 -5.56
C LYS A 82 10.56 -4.04 -5.21
N ALA A 83 10.23 -5.31 -4.99
CA ALA A 83 11.21 -6.34 -4.66
C ALA A 83 12.16 -6.57 -5.85
N ASP A 84 11.62 -6.66 -7.06
CA ASP A 84 12.38 -6.83 -8.29
C ASP A 84 13.32 -5.66 -8.56
N ILE A 85 12.87 -4.42 -8.31
CA ILE A 85 13.70 -3.21 -8.44
C ILE A 85 14.87 -3.27 -7.44
N ILE A 86 14.61 -3.58 -6.17
CA ILE A 86 15.65 -3.67 -5.13
C ILE A 86 16.68 -4.75 -5.48
N GLU A 87 16.23 -5.91 -5.92
CA GLU A 87 17.10 -7.02 -6.31
C GLU A 87 17.99 -6.63 -7.50
N ASN A 88 17.40 -6.07 -8.56
CA ASN A 88 18.15 -5.64 -9.73
C ASN A 88 19.14 -4.49 -9.40
N ILE A 89 18.77 -3.51 -8.58
CA ILE A 89 19.69 -2.46 -8.11
C ILE A 89 20.85 -3.07 -7.32
N SER A 90 20.59 -4.05 -6.47
CA SER A 90 21.61 -4.74 -5.68
C SER A 90 22.55 -5.56 -6.58
N PHE A 91 22.01 -6.22 -7.60
CA PHE A 91 22.78 -6.92 -8.63
C PHE A 91 23.68 -5.94 -9.40
N ILE A 92 23.15 -4.82 -9.88
CA ILE A 92 23.91 -3.80 -10.61
C ILE A 92 25.07 -3.27 -9.73
N LYS A 93 24.81 -2.90 -8.48
CA LYS A 93 25.85 -2.41 -7.55
C LYS A 93 27.00 -3.41 -7.39
N ARG A 94 26.69 -4.69 -7.28
CA ARG A 94 27.69 -5.76 -7.17
C ARG A 94 28.50 -5.91 -8.44
N THR A 95 27.84 -5.97 -9.59
CA THR A 95 28.51 -6.10 -10.90
C THR A 95 29.37 -4.88 -11.20
N MET A 96 28.93 -3.67 -10.84
CA MET A 96 29.73 -2.45 -10.94
C MET A 96 31.00 -2.49 -10.08
N GLN A 97 30.90 -3.00 -8.84
CA GLN A 97 32.08 -3.17 -7.98
C GLN A 97 33.08 -4.15 -8.59
N LEU A 98 32.60 -5.26 -9.13
CA LEU A 98 33.44 -6.22 -9.87
C LEU A 98 34.11 -5.58 -11.08
N ASN A 99 33.38 -4.82 -11.88
CA ASN A 99 33.93 -4.11 -13.03
C ASN A 99 34.99 -3.08 -12.61
N LYS A 100 34.76 -2.36 -11.51
CA LYS A 100 35.76 -1.44 -10.95
C LYS A 100 37.09 -2.16 -10.61
N GLU A 101 37.00 -3.31 -9.98
CA GLU A 101 38.15 -4.15 -9.63
C GLU A 101 38.86 -4.69 -10.89
N ARG A 102 38.09 -5.15 -11.89
CA ARG A 102 38.61 -5.62 -13.18
C ARG A 102 39.29 -4.50 -13.95
N ILE A 103 38.73 -3.28 -13.97
CA ILE A 103 39.35 -2.10 -14.61
C ILE A 103 40.67 -1.74 -13.92
N ALA A 104 40.71 -1.81 -12.58
CA ALA A 104 41.95 -1.58 -11.84
C ALA A 104 43.02 -2.63 -12.16
N LYS A 105 42.62 -3.92 -12.23
CA LYS A 105 43.51 -5.02 -12.65
C LYS A 105 43.99 -4.83 -14.08
N LEU A 106 43.11 -4.48 -15.00
CA LEU A 106 43.46 -4.19 -16.41
C LEU A 106 44.48 -3.05 -16.53
N ARG A 107 44.30 -1.99 -15.72
CA ARG A 107 45.28 -0.86 -15.65
C ARG A 107 46.65 -1.33 -15.19
N GLU A 108 46.71 -2.20 -14.19
CA GLU A 108 47.98 -2.73 -13.69
C GLU A 108 48.66 -3.68 -14.70
N GLN A 109 47.91 -4.59 -15.29
CA GLN A 109 48.38 -5.47 -16.36
C GLN A 109 48.98 -4.67 -17.53
N LEU A 110 48.35 -3.53 -17.89
CA LEU A 110 48.87 -2.68 -18.96
C LEU A 110 50.10 -1.88 -18.57
N LYS A 111 50.32 -1.53 -17.28
CA LYS A 111 51.56 -0.89 -16.86
C LYS A 111 52.75 -1.84 -16.91
N GLU A 112 52.54 -3.10 -16.59
CA GLU A 112 53.56 -4.14 -16.58
C GLU A 112 53.82 -4.72 -17.97
N SER A 113 52.89 -4.55 -18.88
CA SER A 113 52.97 -5.11 -20.23
C SER A 113 53.70 -4.19 -21.19
N SER A 114 54.40 -4.82 -22.15
CA SER A 114 54.96 -4.11 -23.31
C SER A 114 53.93 -3.59 -24.31
N PHE A 115 52.64 -3.98 -24.14
CA PHE A 115 51.51 -3.52 -24.95
C PHE A 115 50.89 -2.20 -24.48
N ASN A 116 51.64 -1.44 -23.68
CA ASN A 116 51.19 -0.13 -23.19
C ASN A 116 51.06 0.89 -24.35
N THR A 117 49.89 0.87 -25.02
CA THR A 117 49.57 1.75 -26.14
C THR A 117 48.59 2.83 -25.71
N SER A 118 48.68 4.01 -26.39
CA SER A 118 47.73 5.10 -26.16
C SER A 118 46.26 4.68 -26.37
N LYS A 119 46.02 3.74 -27.29
CA LYS A 119 44.66 3.20 -27.53
C LYS A 119 44.13 2.44 -26.34
N LEU A 120 44.93 1.60 -25.69
CA LEU A 120 44.50 0.83 -24.49
C LEU A 120 44.25 1.74 -23.28
N HIS A 121 45.07 2.78 -23.10
CA HIS A 121 44.83 3.80 -22.07
C HIS A 121 43.52 4.56 -22.34
N ALA A 122 43.24 4.96 -23.55
CA ALA A 122 41.99 5.62 -23.92
C ALA A 122 40.76 4.70 -23.68
N THR A 123 40.93 3.39 -23.96
CA THR A 123 39.87 2.42 -23.65
C THR A 123 39.60 2.30 -22.15
N ILE A 124 40.64 2.21 -21.31
CA ILE A 124 40.45 2.19 -19.84
C ILE A 124 39.78 3.47 -19.35
N GLU A 125 40.15 4.62 -19.88
CA GLU A 125 39.52 5.89 -19.53
C GLU A 125 38.04 5.92 -19.92
N SER A 126 37.69 5.40 -21.11
CA SER A 126 36.31 5.24 -21.53
C SER A 126 35.52 4.32 -20.60
N LEU A 127 36.08 3.18 -20.21
CA LEU A 127 35.45 2.23 -19.27
C LEU A 127 35.24 2.87 -17.87
N ASN A 128 36.18 3.69 -17.40
CA ASN A 128 36.00 4.42 -16.14
C ASN A 128 34.87 5.44 -16.24
N LYS A 129 34.78 6.22 -17.34
CA LYS A 129 33.68 7.18 -17.57
C LYS A 129 32.32 6.47 -17.66
N GLU A 130 32.27 5.31 -18.30
CA GLU A 130 31.06 4.49 -18.34
C GLU A 130 30.66 4.02 -16.93
N LEU A 131 31.62 3.55 -16.12
CA LEU A 131 31.40 3.15 -14.75
C LEU A 131 30.89 4.32 -13.88
N GLU A 132 31.46 5.51 -14.01
CA GLU A 132 31.00 6.72 -13.33
C GLU A 132 29.57 7.10 -13.73
N SER A 133 29.25 7.06 -15.02
CA SER A 133 27.92 7.32 -15.52
C SER A 133 26.89 6.33 -14.97
N LYS A 134 27.24 5.03 -14.94
CA LYS A 134 26.40 4.00 -14.36
C LYS A 134 26.22 4.17 -12.84
N THR A 135 27.27 4.59 -12.13
CA THR A 135 27.21 4.88 -10.70
C THR A 135 26.21 6.00 -10.42
N ALA A 136 26.30 7.13 -11.13
CA ALA A 136 25.37 8.23 -10.99
C ALA A 136 23.92 7.82 -11.27
N ARG A 137 23.72 6.98 -12.31
CA ARG A 137 22.38 6.49 -12.64
C ARG A 137 21.78 5.60 -11.54
N ILE A 138 22.57 4.75 -10.90
CA ILE A 138 22.12 3.91 -9.79
C ILE A 138 21.82 4.72 -8.54
N GLU A 139 22.61 5.75 -8.24
CA GLU A 139 22.34 6.68 -7.14
C GLU A 139 21.01 7.42 -7.35
N GLU A 140 20.75 7.88 -8.58
CA GLU A 140 19.47 8.49 -8.96
C GLU A 140 18.28 7.53 -8.77
N LEU A 141 18.39 6.30 -9.27
CA LEU A 141 17.34 5.28 -9.14
C LEU A 141 17.09 4.91 -7.67
N GLN A 142 18.14 4.84 -6.86
CA GLN A 142 18.00 4.59 -5.42
C GLN A 142 17.27 5.74 -4.72
N ALA A 143 17.65 6.98 -4.98
CA ALA A 143 17.00 8.16 -4.41
C ALA A 143 15.52 8.24 -4.80
N GLU A 144 15.19 7.92 -6.07
CA GLU A 144 13.80 7.86 -6.52
C GLU A 144 13.01 6.77 -5.78
N LEU A 145 13.59 5.59 -5.61
CA LEU A 145 12.98 4.48 -4.87
C LEU A 145 12.70 4.87 -3.40
N ASP A 146 13.68 5.48 -2.73
CA ASP A 146 13.56 5.92 -1.35
C ASP A 146 12.47 6.99 -1.19
N SER A 147 12.40 7.95 -2.12
CA SER A 147 11.35 8.97 -2.17
C SER A 147 9.96 8.36 -2.34
N LYS A 148 9.80 7.41 -3.28
CA LYS A 148 8.53 6.71 -3.49
C LYS A 148 8.11 5.89 -2.27
N ASN A 149 9.06 5.21 -1.61
CA ASN A 149 8.78 4.46 -0.38
C ASN A 149 8.29 5.36 0.75
N ALA A 150 8.91 6.54 0.94
CA ALA A 150 8.47 7.52 1.93
C ALA A 150 7.06 8.03 1.61
N HIS A 151 6.75 8.28 0.33
CA HIS A 151 5.42 8.70 -0.09
C HIS A 151 4.35 7.63 0.16
N ILE A 152 4.63 6.36 -0.16
CA ILE A 152 3.73 5.23 0.12
C ILE A 152 3.47 5.12 1.63
N ALA A 153 4.50 5.16 2.46
CA ALA A 153 4.34 5.10 3.92
C ALA A 153 3.47 6.24 4.47
N HIS A 154 3.60 7.45 3.90
CA HIS A 154 2.74 8.58 4.26
C HIS A 154 1.28 8.35 3.84
N GLN A 155 1.04 7.83 2.62
CA GLN A 155 -0.30 7.50 2.14
C GLN A 155 -0.96 6.40 2.98
N ASP A 156 -0.24 5.35 3.35
CA ASP A 156 -0.73 4.27 4.20
C ASP A 156 -1.19 4.80 5.58
N LYS A 157 -0.42 5.73 6.15
CA LYS A 157 -0.81 6.42 7.39
C LYS A 157 -2.11 7.21 7.21
N GLN A 158 -2.22 8.00 6.13
CA GLN A 158 -3.44 8.75 5.84
C GLN A 158 -4.66 7.83 5.62
N ILE A 159 -4.50 6.73 4.91
CA ILE A 159 -5.55 5.73 4.71
C ILE A 159 -6.00 5.15 6.06
N SER A 160 -5.07 4.83 6.95
CA SER A 160 -5.39 4.32 8.29
C SER A 160 -6.17 5.34 9.13
N GLU A 161 -5.75 6.62 9.11
CA GLU A 161 -6.44 7.71 9.79
C GLU A 161 -7.85 7.95 9.23
N LEU A 162 -7.99 7.95 7.90
CA LEU A 162 -9.28 8.09 7.23
C LEU A 162 -10.23 6.93 7.57
N ASN A 163 -9.76 5.69 7.57
CA ASN A 163 -10.56 4.54 7.94
C ASN A 163 -11.05 4.63 9.39
N THR A 164 -10.20 5.09 10.30
CA THR A 164 -10.58 5.32 11.71
C THR A 164 -11.68 6.38 11.81
N ASN A 165 -11.55 7.50 11.09
CA ASN A 165 -12.53 8.56 11.05
C ASN A 165 -13.87 8.10 10.44
N VAL A 166 -13.83 7.35 9.35
CA VAL A 166 -15.03 6.77 8.71
C VAL A 166 -15.76 5.83 9.68
N ASN A 167 -15.04 4.97 10.40
CA ASN A 167 -15.64 4.07 11.38
C ASN A 167 -16.29 4.84 12.54
N SER A 168 -15.61 5.87 13.07
CA SER A 168 -16.16 6.74 14.11
C SER A 168 -17.41 7.47 13.66
N LEU A 169 -17.37 8.11 12.48
CA LEU A 169 -18.52 8.82 11.92
C LEU A 169 -19.70 7.89 11.63
N THR A 170 -19.44 6.66 11.21
CA THR A 170 -20.48 5.64 10.98
C THR A 170 -21.16 5.26 12.30
N ALA A 171 -20.39 5.05 13.37
CA ALA A 171 -20.92 4.76 14.70
C ALA A 171 -21.75 5.92 15.26
N ASP A 172 -21.25 7.15 15.12
CA ASP A 172 -21.95 8.36 15.55
C ASP A 172 -23.27 8.57 14.80
N ASN A 173 -23.25 8.37 13.47
CA ASN A 173 -24.47 8.47 12.66
C ASN A 173 -25.51 7.42 13.07
N ALA A 174 -25.08 6.18 13.33
CA ALA A 174 -25.96 5.13 13.81
C ALA A 174 -26.56 5.47 15.19
N ALA A 175 -25.75 6.03 16.10
CA ALA A 175 -26.22 6.47 17.42
C ALA A 175 -27.24 7.62 17.31
N LYS A 176 -26.94 8.62 16.47
CA LYS A 176 -27.87 9.75 16.21
C LYS A 176 -29.17 9.29 15.57
N ALA A 177 -29.13 8.37 14.60
CA ALA A 177 -30.33 7.81 13.98
C ALA A 177 -31.22 7.10 15.01
N ARG A 178 -30.64 6.31 15.94
CA ARG A 178 -31.41 5.67 17.04
C ARG A 178 -32.00 6.70 17.98
N ALA A 179 -31.25 7.75 18.33
CA ALA A 179 -31.74 8.82 19.20
C ALA A 179 -32.93 9.55 18.55
N VAL A 180 -32.82 9.91 17.27
CA VAL A 180 -33.91 10.54 16.51
C VAL A 180 -35.15 9.63 16.45
N GLU A 181 -34.99 8.34 16.19
CA GLU A 181 -36.08 7.38 16.19
C GLU A 181 -36.79 7.27 17.54
N GLN A 182 -35.99 7.25 18.63
CA GLN A 182 -36.57 7.23 19.99
C GLN A 182 -37.34 8.52 20.32
N GLN A 183 -36.76 9.67 19.95
CA GLN A 183 -37.40 10.97 20.15
C GLN A 183 -38.69 11.06 19.32
N ASP A 184 -38.67 10.62 18.07
CA ASP A 184 -39.85 10.61 17.22
C ASP A 184 -40.97 9.73 17.79
N LYS A 185 -40.64 8.54 18.28
CA LYS A 185 -41.57 7.67 18.99
C LYS A 185 -42.14 8.33 20.25
N GLN A 186 -41.31 8.99 21.06
CA GLN A 186 -41.76 9.68 22.27
C GLN A 186 -42.68 10.86 21.94
N LEU A 187 -42.32 11.68 20.97
CA LEU A 187 -43.11 12.84 20.55
C LEU A 187 -44.49 12.43 20.01
N ASN A 188 -44.55 11.31 19.31
CA ASN A 188 -45.77 10.81 18.66
C ASN A 188 -46.54 9.79 19.51
N THR A 189 -46.10 9.51 20.74
CA THR A 189 -46.83 8.64 21.65
C THR A 189 -47.82 9.44 22.49
N ALA A 190 -49.05 8.91 22.59
CA ALA A 190 -50.07 9.35 23.53
C ALA A 190 -50.78 8.16 24.13
N TRP A 191 -51.62 8.42 25.13
CA TRP A 191 -52.32 7.41 25.87
C TRP A 191 -53.77 7.79 26.00
N TYR A 192 -54.67 6.84 25.82
CA TYR A 192 -56.08 7.09 26.08
C TYR A 192 -56.72 5.98 26.96
N VAL A 193 -57.70 6.37 27.66
CA VAL A 193 -58.59 5.46 28.40
C VAL A 193 -60.02 5.95 28.33
N PHE A 194 -60.97 5.03 28.27
CA PHE A 194 -62.35 5.33 28.51
C PHE A 194 -62.98 4.27 29.44
N GLY A 195 -63.92 4.69 30.26
CA GLY A 195 -64.59 3.83 31.22
C GLY A 195 -65.65 4.57 31.99
N THR A 196 -66.41 3.83 32.77
CA THR A 196 -67.39 4.43 33.69
C THR A 196 -66.72 5.21 34.81
N LYS A 197 -67.45 6.09 35.48
CA LYS A 197 -66.88 6.82 36.65
C LYS A 197 -66.38 5.89 37.75
N LYS A 198 -66.99 4.72 37.91
CA LYS A 198 -66.60 3.73 38.89
C LYS A 198 -65.25 3.11 38.54
N GLU A 199 -65.09 2.60 37.32
CA GLU A 199 -63.84 2.01 36.83
C GLU A 199 -62.69 3.01 36.88
N LEU A 200 -62.88 4.24 36.39
CA LEU A 200 -61.87 5.27 36.43
C LEU A 200 -61.40 5.64 37.85
N ARG A 201 -62.30 5.53 38.84
CA ARG A 201 -61.93 5.74 40.27
C ARG A 201 -61.19 4.57 40.85
N GLU A 202 -61.57 3.35 40.54
CA GLU A 202 -60.86 2.14 40.97
C GLU A 202 -59.41 2.11 40.48
N GLN A 203 -59.15 2.72 39.32
CA GLN A 203 -57.83 2.85 38.72
C GLN A 203 -57.09 4.14 39.17
N HIS A 204 -57.64 4.90 40.11
CA HIS A 204 -57.12 6.20 40.59
C HIS A 204 -56.92 7.26 39.44
N ILE A 205 -57.59 7.07 38.29
CA ILE A 205 -57.58 8.01 37.16
C ILE A 205 -58.49 9.21 37.41
N LEU A 206 -59.63 8.97 38.11
CA LEU A 206 -60.61 9.97 38.48
C LEU A 206 -60.73 10.01 40.01
N GLU A 207 -60.48 11.16 40.63
CA GLU A 207 -60.66 11.41 42.05
C GLU A 207 -61.75 12.45 42.32
N GLY A 208 -62.59 12.19 43.29
CA GLY A 208 -63.68 13.07 43.67
C GLY A 208 -64.67 13.28 42.51
N THR A 209 -65.14 14.53 42.30
CA THR A 209 -66.18 14.84 41.31
C THR A 209 -65.61 15.03 39.89
N ASN A 210 -64.43 15.64 39.72
CA ASN A 210 -63.88 16.00 38.41
C ASN A 210 -62.34 16.13 38.42
N LYS A 211 -61.62 15.61 39.39
CA LYS A 211 -60.14 15.69 39.40
C LYS A 211 -59.58 14.49 38.63
N VAL A 212 -58.96 14.73 37.51
CA VAL A 212 -58.44 13.70 36.60
C VAL A 212 -56.90 13.81 36.61
N LEU A 213 -56.23 12.65 36.67
CA LEU A 213 -54.78 12.52 36.62
C LEU A 213 -54.05 13.36 37.64
N LYS A 214 -54.54 13.44 38.88
CA LYS A 214 -53.94 14.21 39.93
C LYS A 214 -52.76 13.46 40.53
N GLY A 215 -51.57 14.00 40.38
CA GLY A 215 -50.33 13.37 40.86
C GLY A 215 -49.86 12.20 39.97
N ASN A 216 -48.92 11.41 40.47
CA ASN A 216 -48.35 10.26 39.73
C ASN A 216 -48.95 8.90 40.15
N ASN A 217 -50.05 8.89 40.93
CA ASN A 217 -50.61 7.68 41.54
C ASN A 217 -51.70 6.96 40.73
N PHE A 218 -52.01 7.42 39.52
CA PHE A 218 -52.97 6.72 38.66
C PHE A 218 -52.34 5.51 37.98
N ASN A 219 -53.13 4.48 37.71
CA ASN A 219 -52.67 3.28 37.05
C ASN A 219 -52.43 3.56 35.54
N LYS A 220 -51.10 3.70 35.21
CA LYS A 220 -50.65 3.99 33.81
C LYS A 220 -50.85 2.81 32.90
N ASP A 221 -50.81 1.59 33.40
CA ASP A 221 -50.98 0.36 32.62
C ASP A 221 -52.43 0.12 32.15
N TYR A 222 -53.38 0.89 32.74
CA TYR A 222 -54.77 0.87 32.30
C TYR A 222 -55.02 1.71 31.02
N PHE A 223 -54.02 2.49 30.60
CA PHE A 223 -54.12 3.28 29.37
C PHE A 223 -53.67 2.50 28.15
N THR A 224 -54.41 2.69 27.04
CA THR A 224 -54.00 2.22 25.72
C THR A 224 -52.99 3.20 25.14
N LYS A 225 -51.79 2.71 24.83
CA LYS A 225 -50.75 3.46 24.13
C LYS A 225 -51.04 3.54 22.63
N ILE A 226 -50.91 4.73 22.04
CA ILE A 226 -51.17 4.99 20.63
C ILE A 226 -50.06 5.81 19.98
N ASP A 227 -50.00 5.72 18.64
CA ASP A 227 -49.26 6.67 17.79
C ASP A 227 -50.23 7.73 17.25
N ILE A 228 -50.05 8.98 17.64
CA ILE A 228 -50.94 10.09 17.28
C ILE A 228 -51.07 10.34 15.77
N ARG A 229 -50.15 9.84 14.97
CA ARG A 229 -50.13 9.98 13.51
C ARG A 229 -51.08 8.99 12.85
N VAL A 230 -51.27 7.83 13.47
CA VAL A 230 -52.02 6.71 12.92
C VAL A 230 -53.40 6.59 13.58
N ASP A 231 -53.41 6.60 14.93
CA ASP A 231 -54.62 6.32 15.72
C ASP A 231 -55.48 7.58 15.90
N LYS A 232 -56.21 7.93 14.88
CA LYS A 232 -57.07 9.13 14.85
C LYS A 232 -58.53 8.88 15.22
N VAL A 233 -58.92 7.61 15.37
CA VAL A 233 -60.33 7.21 15.61
C VAL A 233 -60.40 6.27 16.80
N ILE A 234 -61.11 6.66 17.86
CA ILE A 234 -61.34 5.89 19.10
C ILE A 234 -62.83 5.59 19.22
N LYS A 235 -63.21 4.31 19.10
CA LYS A 235 -64.56 3.85 19.31
C LYS A 235 -64.83 3.70 20.81
N LEU A 236 -65.85 4.40 21.34
CA LEU A 236 -66.11 4.46 22.78
C LEU A 236 -67.16 3.46 23.27
N TYR A 237 -67.83 2.76 22.35
CA TYR A 237 -68.82 1.71 22.62
C TYR A 237 -69.89 2.10 23.63
N SER A 238 -70.26 3.38 23.70
CA SER A 238 -71.21 3.93 24.65
C SER A 238 -72.10 5.00 24.03
N LYS A 239 -73.36 5.10 24.50
CA LYS A 239 -74.32 6.15 24.11
C LYS A 239 -74.08 7.48 24.81
N SER A 240 -73.14 7.55 25.71
CA SER A 240 -72.75 8.78 26.43
C SER A 240 -71.23 8.86 26.53
N ALA A 241 -70.65 9.97 26.14
CA ALA A 241 -69.23 10.22 26.21
C ALA A 241 -68.93 11.67 26.58
N LYS A 242 -67.97 11.87 27.52
CA LYS A 242 -67.50 13.18 27.92
C LYS A 242 -65.97 13.11 28.15
N LEU A 243 -65.23 13.99 27.45
CA LEU A 243 -63.81 14.14 27.74
C LEU A 243 -63.64 14.76 29.12
N LEU A 244 -62.71 14.16 29.93
CA LEU A 244 -62.35 14.68 31.22
C LEU A 244 -61.00 15.41 31.21
N THR A 245 -60.14 15.11 30.28
CA THR A 245 -58.88 15.82 30.02
C THR A 245 -59.13 17.00 29.06
N ASN A 246 -58.25 17.99 29.19
CA ASN A 246 -58.36 19.20 28.35
C ASN A 246 -57.70 19.00 27.00
N HIS A 247 -58.51 19.12 25.95
CA HIS A 247 -58.04 19.09 24.54
C HIS A 247 -58.68 20.24 23.78
N PRO A 248 -57.93 20.95 22.88
CA PRO A 248 -58.45 22.12 22.21
C PRO A 248 -59.70 21.83 21.38
N ALA A 249 -60.67 22.67 21.51
CA ALA A 249 -61.89 22.62 20.72
C ALA A 249 -61.58 22.78 19.22
N GLY A 250 -62.30 22.05 18.37
CA GLY A 250 -62.08 22.06 16.91
C GLY A 250 -61.00 21.10 16.43
N SER A 251 -60.21 20.47 17.34
CA SER A 251 -59.20 19.44 17.02
C SER A 251 -59.80 18.03 16.98
N TYR A 252 -61.03 17.86 17.36
CA TYR A 252 -61.71 16.58 17.40
C TYR A 252 -63.24 16.74 17.22
N SER A 253 -63.95 15.64 16.87
CA SER A 253 -65.40 15.53 16.91
C SER A 253 -65.80 14.27 17.70
N LEU A 254 -67.01 14.30 18.27
CA LEU A 254 -67.70 13.16 18.89
C LEU A 254 -68.90 12.81 18.00
N ASP A 255 -68.73 11.80 17.19
CA ASP A 255 -69.74 11.36 16.23
C ASP A 255 -70.50 10.16 16.78
N LYS A 256 -71.82 10.05 16.47
CA LYS A 256 -72.63 8.88 16.77
C LYS A 256 -72.74 7.98 15.58
N ASP A 257 -72.57 6.71 15.79
CA ASP A 257 -72.88 5.71 14.77
C ASP A 257 -74.42 5.46 14.67
N ALA A 258 -74.80 4.59 13.70
CA ALA A 258 -76.21 4.23 13.48
C ALA A 258 -76.90 3.59 14.72
N ARG A 259 -76.08 3.04 15.71
CA ARG A 259 -76.59 2.47 16.96
C ARG A 259 -76.58 3.49 18.11
N GLY A 260 -76.20 4.75 17.82
CA GLY A 260 -76.11 5.80 18.80
C GLY A 260 -74.86 5.75 19.66
N MET A 261 -73.85 4.91 19.33
CA MET A 261 -72.60 4.78 20.02
C MET A 261 -71.62 5.87 19.59
N TYR A 262 -70.92 6.46 20.54
CA TYR A 262 -69.93 7.50 20.27
C TYR A 262 -68.63 6.95 19.74
N THR A 263 -68.07 7.70 18.78
CA THR A 263 -66.75 7.55 18.26
C THR A 263 -66.03 8.91 18.37
N LEU A 264 -64.89 8.96 19.00
CA LEU A 264 -64.03 10.15 19.00
C LEU A 264 -63.18 10.12 17.75
N ARG A 265 -63.28 11.17 16.96
CA ARG A 265 -62.46 11.37 15.76
C ARG A 265 -61.54 12.58 15.96
N ILE A 266 -60.24 12.36 15.96
CA ILE A 266 -59.22 13.39 16.07
C ILE A 266 -58.94 13.95 14.67
N THR A 267 -59.35 15.19 14.42
CA THR A 267 -59.19 15.87 13.13
C THR A 267 -57.85 16.50 12.95
N ASN A 268 -57.26 17.04 14.07
CA ASN A 268 -55.92 17.60 14.10
C ASN A 268 -55.14 17.01 15.27
N PRO A 269 -54.36 15.94 15.05
CA PRO A 269 -53.62 15.28 16.12
C PRO A 269 -52.62 16.18 16.84
N THR A 270 -51.89 17.01 16.10
CA THR A 270 -50.88 17.92 16.68
C THR A 270 -51.52 18.87 17.66
N THR A 271 -52.62 19.50 17.29
CA THR A 271 -53.37 20.42 18.14
C THR A 271 -54.06 19.68 19.29
N PHE A 272 -54.69 18.52 19.02
CA PHE A 272 -55.39 17.75 20.03
C PHE A 272 -54.50 17.32 21.18
N TRP A 273 -53.26 16.82 20.88
CA TRP A 273 -52.32 16.32 21.86
C TRP A 273 -51.33 17.40 22.37
N SER A 274 -51.55 18.67 22.02
CA SER A 274 -50.62 19.77 22.41
C SER A 274 -50.67 20.09 23.89
N VAL A 275 -51.84 19.93 24.54
CA VAL A 275 -52.08 20.27 25.96
C VAL A 275 -51.85 19.06 26.87
N SER A 276 -52.27 17.89 26.42
CA SER A 276 -52.11 16.63 27.20
C SER A 276 -51.84 15.47 26.28
N LYS A 277 -50.92 14.63 26.70
CA LYS A 277 -50.63 13.33 26.06
C LYS A 277 -51.51 12.21 26.62
N TYR A 278 -52.35 12.50 27.61
CA TYR A 278 -53.34 11.56 28.17
C TYR A 278 -54.73 12.04 27.84
N LEU A 279 -55.53 11.14 27.30
CA LEU A 279 -56.95 11.33 27.07
C LEU A 279 -57.75 10.44 28.01
N VAL A 280 -58.61 11.03 28.80
CA VAL A 280 -59.57 10.32 29.62
C VAL A 280 -61.00 10.66 29.19
N VAL A 281 -61.76 9.64 28.87
CA VAL A 281 -63.18 9.79 28.49
C VAL A 281 -64.08 9.01 29.46
N VAL A 282 -65.00 9.72 30.09
CA VAL A 282 -66.02 9.04 30.87
C VAL A 282 -67.19 8.62 29.97
N VAL A 283 -67.58 7.37 30.12
CA VAL A 283 -68.73 6.75 29.42
C VAL A 283 -69.77 6.25 30.44
N LYS A 284 -70.97 5.94 30.00
CA LYS A 284 -72.04 5.39 30.86
C LYS A 284 -72.40 3.99 30.38
#